data_460816595053fe0d1850a4c8c5397ccc
#
_entry.id   460816595053fe0d1850a4c8c5397ccc
#
_cell.length_a   1.000
_cell.length_b   1.000
_cell.length_c   1.000
_cell.angle_alpha   90.00
_cell.angle_beta   90.00
_cell.angle_gamma   90.00
#
_symmetry.space_group_name_H-M   'P 1'
#
loop_
_entity.id
_entity.type
_entity.pdbx_description
1 polymer ?
#
loop_
_entity_poly.entity_id
_entity_poly.type
_entity_poly.pdbx_seq_one_letter_code
_entity_poly.pdbx_strand_id
1 'polypeptide(L)'
;INKSKNYLIVYKMDATGEFTNIFQIFRCSVPQSLATGETSITDKFIWKMFDPNVYGHYTVQFGNNAYLHSVPYTKQDTMTLIVSAYNNLGKSSSVGSVALTAADAKWIYENCGLNTKVKVYEDSTENFDNRLSELTTLAADAKYDPTDQGAVNNAENNIVNTKIAYMTGTRDCTVALNSNFDIWTGVYAKDVNNNDITSYITATGSVDTSTPGVYKVIYFLNDSFGTNLKYYRYVTVTDEAESTVPAETTAPATAAATQPAQTDTTTPAPTNSQPVTAVTEASTSSNSTNNGSDNKSQIKPTNNTGQ
;
A
#
# COMPACT_ATOMS: atom_id res chain seq x y z
N ILE A 1 1.44 12.13 23.28
CA ILE A 1 0.01 11.92 22.94
C ILE A 1 -0.81 12.49 24.10
N ASN A 2 -1.53 13.58 23.84
CA ASN A 2 -2.43 14.17 24.82
C ASN A 2 -3.86 13.58 24.64
N LYS A 3 -4.29 12.76 25.58
CA LYS A 3 -5.61 12.12 25.55
C LYS A 3 -6.76 13.10 25.74
N SER A 4 -6.56 14.14 26.58
CA SER A 4 -7.61 15.12 26.88
C SER A 4 -8.01 15.97 25.67
N LYS A 5 -7.08 16.17 24.74
CA LYS A 5 -7.23 17.05 23.57
C LYS A 5 -7.22 16.31 22.24
N ASN A 6 -6.93 15.02 22.22
CA ASN A 6 -6.75 14.24 21.02
C ASN A 6 -5.66 14.84 20.08
N TYR A 7 -4.53 15.23 20.68
CA TYR A 7 -3.36 15.70 19.98
C TYR A 7 -2.23 14.68 20.03
N LEU A 8 -1.54 14.50 18.91
CA LEU A 8 -0.23 13.88 18.87
C LEU A 8 0.79 14.96 18.55
N ILE A 9 1.73 15.18 19.45
CA ILE A 9 2.73 16.23 19.35
C ILE A 9 4.09 15.57 19.18
N VAL A 10 4.83 15.98 18.16
CA VAL A 10 6.20 15.55 17.91
C VAL A 10 7.14 16.64 18.33
N TYR A 11 8.09 16.28 19.17
CA TYR A 11 9.14 17.16 19.64
C TYR A 11 10.48 16.80 19.00
N LYS A 12 11.30 17.80 18.72
CA LYS A 12 12.71 17.62 18.42
C LYS A 12 13.52 17.82 19.70
N MET A 13 14.55 17.01 19.82
CA MET A 13 15.57 17.17 20.86
C MET A 13 16.35 18.46 20.58
N ASP A 14 16.55 19.28 21.61
CA ASP A 14 17.39 20.47 21.54
C ASP A 14 18.88 20.14 21.79
N ALA A 15 19.71 21.17 21.78
CA ALA A 15 21.15 21.02 21.98
C ALA A 15 21.54 20.52 23.40
N THR A 16 20.62 20.60 24.37
CA THR A 16 20.81 20.10 25.74
C THR A 16 20.37 18.66 25.92
N GLY A 17 19.74 18.06 24.91
CA GLY A 17 19.19 16.71 24.94
C GLY A 17 17.75 16.65 25.43
N GLU A 18 17.08 17.78 25.60
CA GLU A 18 15.69 17.87 26.04
C GLU A 18 14.73 17.97 24.85
N PHE A 19 13.52 17.38 24.99
CA PHE A 19 12.46 17.41 23.99
C PHE A 19 11.51 18.60 24.23
N THR A 20 12.00 19.81 23.98
CA THR A 20 11.27 21.05 24.25
C THR A 20 10.69 21.70 23.01
N ASN A 21 11.29 21.46 21.84
CA ASN A 21 10.90 22.10 20.59
C ASN A 21 9.78 21.33 19.90
N ILE A 22 8.56 21.88 19.88
CA ILE A 22 7.45 21.32 19.11
C ILE A 22 7.77 21.43 17.62
N PHE A 23 7.89 20.25 16.98
CA PHE A 23 8.17 20.14 15.55
C PHE A 23 6.91 20.00 14.73
N GLN A 24 5.98 19.12 15.14
CA GLN A 24 4.74 18.83 14.44
C GLN A 24 3.62 18.55 15.43
N ILE A 25 2.39 18.87 15.05
CA ILE A 25 1.20 18.55 15.81
C ILE A 25 0.18 17.94 14.85
N PHE A 26 -0.39 16.81 15.25
CA PHE A 26 -1.40 16.09 14.49
C PHE A 26 -2.70 15.96 15.30
N ARG A 27 -3.82 16.05 14.61
CA ARG A 27 -5.13 15.68 15.16
C ARG A 27 -5.23 14.15 15.17
N CYS A 28 -5.64 13.58 16.27
CA CYS A 28 -5.82 12.14 16.38
C CYS A 28 -7.10 11.79 17.16
N SER A 29 -7.48 10.53 17.14
CA SER A 29 -8.51 9.99 18.03
C SER A 29 -7.84 9.05 19.00
N VAL A 30 -7.91 9.35 20.29
CA VAL A 30 -7.21 8.60 21.35
C VAL A 30 -8.22 7.80 22.18
N PRO A 31 -8.02 6.47 22.36
CA PRO A 31 -8.84 5.69 23.26
C PRO A 31 -8.71 6.17 24.70
N GLN A 32 -9.85 6.30 25.39
CA GLN A 32 -9.82 6.62 26.82
C GLN A 32 -9.15 5.53 27.67
N SER A 33 -9.19 4.28 27.19
CA SER A 33 -8.54 3.13 27.81
C SER A 33 -7.02 3.11 27.67
N LEU A 34 -6.44 3.96 26.80
CA LEU A 34 -4.99 4.02 26.63
C LEU A 34 -4.33 4.51 27.91
N ALA A 35 -3.45 3.70 28.48
CA ALA A 35 -2.75 4.04 29.73
C ALA A 35 -1.80 5.23 29.52
N THR A 36 -1.76 6.13 30.50
CA THR A 36 -0.74 7.18 30.56
C THR A 36 0.62 6.61 30.96
N GLY A 37 1.70 7.24 30.53
CA GLY A 37 3.04 6.81 30.84
C GLY A 37 4.03 7.04 29.70
N GLU A 38 5.25 6.61 29.89
CA GLU A 38 6.35 6.71 28.93
C GLU A 38 6.73 5.33 28.40
N THR A 39 6.96 5.25 27.11
CA THR A 39 7.34 4.04 26.39
C THR A 39 8.14 4.42 25.13
N SER A 40 8.29 3.51 24.19
CA SER A 40 8.94 3.76 22.91
C SER A 40 8.29 2.98 21.78
N ILE A 41 8.58 3.39 20.54
CA ILE A 41 8.19 2.65 19.33
C ILE A 41 8.94 1.33 19.29
N THR A 42 8.21 0.23 19.11
CA THR A 42 8.74 -1.15 19.16
C THR A 42 8.66 -1.85 17.82
N ASP A 43 7.70 -1.52 16.97
CA ASP A 43 7.52 -2.16 15.66
C ASP A 43 6.75 -1.27 14.67
N LYS A 44 6.78 -1.64 13.38
CA LYS A 44 6.10 -0.93 12.29
C LYS A 44 5.53 -1.91 11.27
N PHE A 45 4.32 -1.63 10.80
CA PHE A 45 3.61 -2.43 9.81
C PHE A 45 3.03 -1.51 8.73
N ILE A 46 3.22 -1.84 7.46
CA ILE A 46 2.53 -1.13 6.38
C ILE A 46 1.02 -1.28 6.55
N TRP A 47 0.57 -2.51 6.76
CA TRP A 47 -0.80 -2.85 7.10
C TRP A 47 -0.86 -3.74 8.32
N LYS A 48 -1.80 -3.48 9.21
CA LYS A 48 -2.09 -4.33 10.36
C LYS A 48 -3.59 -4.55 10.49
N MET A 49 -3.98 -5.81 10.63
CA MET A 49 -5.35 -6.19 10.98
C MET A 49 -5.53 -6.06 12.50
N PHE A 50 -6.57 -5.37 12.91
CA PHE A 50 -6.96 -5.20 14.32
C PHE A 50 -8.16 -6.06 14.69
N ASP A 51 -9.08 -6.20 13.72
CA ASP A 51 -10.29 -7.01 13.84
C ASP A 51 -10.67 -7.52 12.44
N PRO A 52 -11.50 -8.54 12.27
CA PRO A 52 -12.02 -8.91 10.96
C PRO A 52 -12.59 -7.69 10.23
N ASN A 53 -12.06 -7.41 9.02
CA ASN A 53 -12.41 -6.24 8.20
C ASN A 53 -12.08 -4.87 8.83
N VAL A 54 -11.07 -4.80 9.71
CA VAL A 54 -10.54 -3.55 10.27
C VAL A 54 -9.03 -3.53 10.15
N TYR A 55 -8.52 -2.71 9.24
CA TYR A 55 -7.10 -2.62 8.92
C TYR A 55 -6.60 -1.20 9.11
N GLY A 56 -5.48 -1.02 9.82
CA GLY A 56 -4.74 0.23 9.87
C GLY A 56 -3.62 0.23 8.84
N HIS A 57 -3.47 1.35 8.14
CA HIS A 57 -2.35 1.61 7.23
C HIS A 57 -1.28 2.42 7.98
N TYR A 58 0.00 2.26 7.62
CA TYR A 58 1.12 2.92 8.29
C TYR A 58 1.10 2.77 9.81
N THR A 59 0.92 1.53 10.26
CA THR A 59 0.79 1.21 11.69
C THR A 59 2.15 1.21 12.39
N VAL A 60 2.21 1.90 13.52
CA VAL A 60 3.36 1.96 14.42
C VAL A 60 2.94 1.40 15.78
N GLN A 61 3.64 0.39 16.27
CA GLN A 61 3.45 -0.14 17.61
C GLN A 61 4.32 0.60 18.61
N PHE A 62 3.77 0.92 19.77
CA PHE A 62 4.53 1.46 20.90
C PHE A 62 4.14 0.75 22.20
N GLY A 63 5.11 0.62 23.09
CA GLY A 63 4.94 -0.22 24.27
C GLY A 63 4.59 -1.68 23.92
N ASN A 64 3.85 -2.34 24.79
CA ASN A 64 3.59 -3.76 24.64
C ASN A 64 2.47 -4.07 23.63
N ASN A 65 1.45 -3.23 23.52
CA ASN A 65 0.29 -3.50 22.65
C ASN A 65 -0.54 -2.25 22.34
N ALA A 66 0.09 -1.10 22.20
CA ALA A 66 -0.56 0.13 21.76
C ALA A 66 -0.12 0.45 20.32
N TYR A 67 -1.00 1.07 19.55
CA TYR A 67 -0.76 1.33 18.14
C TYR A 67 -1.18 2.75 17.75
N LEU A 68 -0.41 3.32 16.82
CA LEU A 68 -0.77 4.48 16.00
C LEU A 68 -1.00 3.98 14.58
N HIS A 69 -2.03 4.43 13.92
CA HIS A 69 -2.29 4.06 12.52
C HIS A 69 -3.19 5.09 11.83
N SER A 70 -3.32 5.01 10.51
CA SER A 70 -4.32 5.77 9.77
C SER A 70 -5.73 5.47 10.27
N VAL A 71 -6.70 6.32 9.95
CA VAL A 71 -8.12 5.89 9.98
C VAL A 71 -8.24 4.51 9.34
N PRO A 72 -9.09 3.61 9.88
CA PRO A 72 -9.13 2.24 9.43
C PRO A 72 -9.85 2.05 8.09
N TYR A 73 -9.53 0.93 7.45
CA TYR A 73 -10.08 0.44 6.19
C TYR A 73 -10.72 -0.94 6.40
N THR A 74 -11.67 -1.31 5.54
CA THR A 74 -12.29 -2.65 5.62
C THR A 74 -11.43 -3.75 4.98
N LYS A 75 -10.39 -3.38 4.23
CA LYS A 75 -9.40 -4.26 3.58
C LYS A 75 -8.02 -3.57 3.61
N GLN A 76 -6.99 -4.30 3.22
CA GLN A 76 -5.66 -3.73 2.92
C GLN A 76 -5.68 -2.99 1.57
N ASP A 77 -6.54 -1.99 1.48
CA ASP A 77 -6.82 -1.23 0.27
C ASP A 77 -7.27 0.18 0.66
N THR A 78 -6.55 1.19 0.20
CA THR A 78 -6.81 2.59 0.52
C THR A 78 -8.13 3.13 -0.03
N MET A 79 -8.80 2.38 -0.92
CA MET A 79 -10.13 2.69 -1.47
C MET A 79 -11.29 2.08 -0.67
N THR A 80 -11.03 1.55 0.51
CA THR A 80 -12.03 0.90 1.36
C THR A 80 -12.15 1.53 2.75
N LEU A 81 -12.07 2.86 2.79
CA LEU A 81 -12.09 3.67 4.01
C LEU A 81 -13.35 3.43 4.85
N ILE A 82 -13.18 3.33 6.16
CA ILE A 82 -14.27 3.40 7.13
C ILE A 82 -14.57 4.88 7.41
N VAL A 83 -15.47 5.47 6.63
CA VAL A 83 -15.78 6.91 6.63
C VAL A 83 -16.17 7.44 8.00
N SER A 84 -16.94 6.67 8.78
CA SER A 84 -17.34 7.07 10.13
C SER A 84 -16.13 7.26 11.07
N ALA A 85 -15.06 6.49 10.89
CA ALA A 85 -13.84 6.65 11.67
C ALA A 85 -13.10 7.95 11.29
N TYR A 86 -13.04 8.27 9.99
CA TYR A 86 -12.47 9.54 9.52
C TYR A 86 -13.25 10.74 10.07
N ASN A 87 -14.57 10.73 9.95
CA ASN A 87 -15.44 11.83 10.41
C ASN A 87 -15.46 11.98 11.94
N ASN A 88 -14.92 11.03 12.67
CA ASN A 88 -14.74 11.08 14.12
C ASN A 88 -13.32 11.44 14.56
N LEU A 89 -12.40 11.74 13.65
CA LEU A 89 -11.06 12.21 14.04
C LEU A 89 -11.13 13.47 14.91
N GLY A 90 -10.27 13.51 15.92
CA GLY A 90 -10.26 14.57 16.94
C GLY A 90 -11.23 14.35 18.10
N LYS A 91 -12.00 13.25 18.09
CA LYS A 91 -12.84 12.82 19.20
C LYS A 91 -12.24 11.57 19.85
N SER A 92 -12.52 11.38 21.13
CA SER A 92 -12.08 10.17 21.83
C SER A 92 -12.63 8.91 21.15
N SER A 93 -11.74 7.92 20.96
CA SER A 93 -12.07 6.64 20.34
C SER A 93 -12.53 5.62 21.38
N SER A 94 -13.46 4.75 21.00
CA SER A 94 -13.80 3.54 21.77
C SER A 94 -12.96 2.32 21.36
N VAL A 95 -12.17 2.42 20.29
CA VAL A 95 -11.31 1.34 19.75
C VAL A 95 -9.91 1.50 20.34
N GLY A 96 -9.24 0.39 20.64
CA GLY A 96 -8.01 0.33 21.46
C GLY A 96 -6.72 0.91 20.85
N SER A 97 -6.80 1.72 19.80
CA SER A 97 -5.65 2.29 19.09
C SER A 97 -5.84 3.77 18.76
N VAL A 98 -4.75 4.49 18.54
CA VAL A 98 -4.75 5.90 18.17
C VAL A 98 -4.84 6.03 16.65
N ALA A 99 -5.93 6.66 16.17
CA ALA A 99 -6.16 6.89 14.76
C ALA A 99 -5.76 8.32 14.34
N LEU A 100 -5.16 8.44 13.16
CA LEU A 100 -4.74 9.67 12.51
C LEU A 100 -5.30 9.72 11.07
N THR A 101 -5.09 10.83 10.37
CA THR A 101 -5.24 10.83 8.91
C THR A 101 -4.20 9.91 8.27
N ALA A 102 -4.42 9.49 7.03
CA ALA A 102 -3.45 8.66 6.31
C ALA A 102 -2.10 9.37 6.11
N ALA A 103 -2.11 10.69 5.80
CA ALA A 103 -0.90 11.48 5.66
C ALA A 103 -0.11 11.57 6.98
N ASP A 104 -0.79 11.81 8.10
CA ASP A 104 -0.16 11.98 9.39
C ASP A 104 0.41 10.64 9.91
N ALA A 105 -0.34 9.56 9.74
CA ALA A 105 0.14 8.21 10.07
C ALA A 105 1.37 7.82 9.23
N LYS A 106 1.34 8.12 7.92
CA LYS A 106 2.47 7.92 7.02
C LYS A 106 3.69 8.71 7.47
N TRP A 107 3.48 9.99 7.80
CA TRP A 107 4.57 10.85 8.27
C TRP A 107 5.26 10.26 9.52
N ILE A 108 4.48 9.82 10.51
CA ILE A 108 5.02 9.18 11.73
C ILE A 108 5.75 7.88 11.37
N TYR A 109 5.14 7.07 10.52
CA TYR A 109 5.72 5.82 10.07
C TYR A 109 7.10 6.02 9.41
N GLU A 110 7.25 7.06 8.60
CA GLU A 110 8.50 7.34 7.86
C GLU A 110 9.55 8.05 8.71
N ASN A 111 9.13 8.94 9.63
CA ASN A 111 10.05 9.87 10.32
C ASN A 111 10.36 9.50 11.78
N CYS A 112 9.53 8.68 12.43
CA CYS A 112 9.77 8.23 13.80
C CYS A 112 10.30 6.79 13.80
N GLY A 113 11.58 6.59 14.09
CA GLY A 113 12.23 5.27 14.08
C GLY A 113 11.87 4.40 15.30
N LEU A 114 12.35 3.15 15.31
CA LEU A 114 12.31 2.31 16.51
C LEU A 114 13.05 3.02 17.65
N ASN A 115 12.59 2.78 18.87
CA ASN A 115 13.08 3.42 20.11
C ASN A 115 12.75 4.93 20.23
N THR A 116 12.02 5.54 19.29
CA THR A 116 11.47 6.89 19.49
C THR A 116 10.61 6.89 20.75
N LYS A 117 10.88 7.80 21.68
CA LYS A 117 10.13 7.93 22.93
C LYS A 117 8.70 8.34 22.67
N VAL A 118 7.76 7.71 23.36
CA VAL A 118 6.34 8.01 23.31
C VAL A 118 5.82 8.25 24.71
N LYS A 119 5.26 9.42 24.96
CA LYS A 119 4.61 9.78 26.22
C LYS A 119 3.11 9.93 25.98
N VAL A 120 2.31 9.20 26.75
CA VAL A 120 0.86 9.35 26.81
C VAL A 120 0.51 10.09 28.10
N TYR A 121 -0.23 11.17 27.99
CA TYR A 121 -0.55 12.03 29.14
C TYR A 121 -1.92 12.69 28.96
N GLU A 122 -2.38 13.34 30.04
CA GLU A 122 -3.63 14.11 30.08
C GLU A 122 -3.30 15.55 30.47
N ASP A 123 -3.61 16.49 29.60
CA ASP A 123 -3.56 17.92 29.86
C ASP A 123 -4.69 18.63 29.09
N SER A 124 -5.69 19.10 29.82
CA SER A 124 -6.83 19.81 29.25
C SER A 124 -6.55 21.30 28.98
N THR A 125 -5.41 21.80 29.46
CA THR A 125 -5.03 23.23 29.33
C THR A 125 -4.30 23.51 28.01
N GLU A 126 -3.67 22.51 27.40
CA GLU A 126 -3.04 22.67 26.09
C GLU A 126 -4.07 23.06 25.03
N ASN A 127 -3.70 24.01 24.18
CA ASN A 127 -4.51 24.41 23.05
C ASN A 127 -3.64 24.70 21.82
N PHE A 128 -3.76 23.82 20.83
CA PHE A 128 -3.09 23.91 19.55
C PHE A 128 -4.07 23.89 18.37
N ASP A 129 -5.36 24.17 18.61
CA ASP A 129 -6.41 24.10 17.58
C ASP A 129 -6.09 24.98 16.38
N ASN A 130 -5.48 26.15 16.60
CA ASN A 130 -5.06 27.06 15.54
C ASN A 130 -3.86 26.57 14.70
N ARG A 131 -3.21 25.48 15.11
CA ARG A 131 -2.09 24.85 14.39
C ARG A 131 -2.49 23.56 13.67
N LEU A 132 -3.74 23.12 13.84
CA LEU A 132 -4.27 21.92 13.22
C LEU A 132 -5.04 22.26 11.95
N SER A 133 -4.84 21.48 10.91
CA SER A 133 -5.65 21.58 9.71
C SER A 133 -7.10 21.21 10.00
N GLU A 134 -8.03 21.93 9.40
CA GLU A 134 -9.43 21.53 9.45
C GLU A 134 -9.64 20.26 8.61
N LEU A 135 -10.45 19.35 9.13
CA LEU A 135 -10.86 18.15 8.43
C LEU A 135 -12.24 18.35 7.82
N THR A 136 -12.34 18.16 6.52
CA THR A 136 -13.63 18.17 5.83
C THR A 136 -14.40 16.91 6.17
N THR A 137 -15.66 17.03 6.56
CA THR A 137 -16.53 15.87 6.75
C THR A 137 -16.78 15.19 5.41
N LEU A 138 -16.50 13.90 5.34
CA LEU A 138 -16.68 13.09 4.14
C LEU A 138 -18.13 12.61 4.02
N ALA A 139 -18.62 12.54 2.77
CA ALA A 139 -19.89 11.88 2.44
C ALA A 139 -19.82 10.38 2.77
N ALA A 140 -20.95 9.77 3.10
CA ALA A 140 -20.99 8.38 3.57
C ALA A 140 -20.48 7.35 2.54
N ASP A 141 -20.49 7.71 1.27
CA ASP A 141 -20.01 6.88 0.14
C ASP A 141 -18.57 7.17 -0.27
N ALA A 142 -17.85 8.04 0.44
CA ALA A 142 -16.44 8.28 0.20
C ALA A 142 -15.65 6.98 0.32
N LYS A 143 -14.66 6.81 -0.54
CA LYS A 143 -13.92 5.55 -0.65
C LYS A 143 -12.54 5.63 0.00
N TYR A 144 -11.97 6.81 0.13
CA TYR A 144 -10.57 7.00 0.54
C TYR A 144 -10.41 8.20 1.47
N ASP A 145 -9.30 8.22 2.18
CA ASP A 145 -8.86 9.37 2.97
C ASP A 145 -8.29 10.44 2.02
N PRO A 146 -8.85 11.66 1.98
CA PRO A 146 -8.38 12.70 1.07
C PRO A 146 -6.97 13.20 1.36
N THR A 147 -6.40 12.84 2.49
CA THR A 147 -5.00 13.13 2.82
C THR A 147 -4.03 12.08 2.28
N ASP A 148 -4.54 10.91 1.84
CA ASP A 148 -3.73 9.88 1.17
C ASP A 148 -3.55 10.25 -0.30
N GLN A 149 -2.41 10.87 -0.63
CA GLN A 149 -2.12 11.30 -1.99
C GLN A 149 -2.13 10.13 -3.00
N GLY A 150 -1.73 8.94 -2.57
CA GLY A 150 -1.81 7.75 -3.41
C GLY A 150 -3.26 7.37 -3.74
N ALA A 151 -4.14 7.39 -2.75
CA ALA A 151 -5.56 7.14 -2.95
C ALA A 151 -6.23 8.23 -3.79
N VAL A 152 -5.90 9.51 -3.56
CA VAL A 152 -6.39 10.62 -4.39
C VAL A 152 -5.98 10.43 -5.85
N ASN A 153 -4.71 10.19 -6.12
CA ASN A 153 -4.21 9.95 -7.47
C ASN A 153 -4.90 8.74 -8.12
N ASN A 154 -5.11 7.66 -7.37
CA ASN A 154 -5.81 6.48 -7.85
C ASN A 154 -7.27 6.78 -8.21
N ALA A 155 -7.97 7.56 -7.38
CA ALA A 155 -9.35 7.95 -7.62
C ALA A 155 -9.48 8.86 -8.85
N GLU A 156 -8.60 9.85 -8.97
CA GLU A 156 -8.60 10.82 -10.07
C GLU A 156 -8.24 10.18 -11.41
N ASN A 157 -7.34 9.19 -11.40
CA ASN A 157 -6.83 8.54 -12.60
C ASN A 157 -7.46 7.16 -12.87
N ASN A 158 -8.48 6.76 -12.11
CA ASN A 158 -9.11 5.44 -12.24
C ASN A 158 -8.17 4.25 -11.98
N ILE A 159 -7.06 4.46 -11.26
CA ILE A 159 -6.16 3.38 -10.86
C ILE A 159 -6.72 2.69 -9.61
N VAL A 160 -7.78 1.96 -9.75
CA VAL A 160 -8.33 1.19 -8.64
C VAL A 160 -7.63 -0.17 -8.61
N ASN A 161 -6.89 -0.45 -7.53
CA ASN A 161 -6.37 -1.78 -7.20
C ASN A 161 -5.33 -2.39 -8.16
N THR A 162 -4.49 -1.58 -8.80
CA THR A 162 -3.41 -2.10 -9.62
C THR A 162 -2.14 -2.26 -8.78
N LYS A 163 -1.73 -3.49 -8.54
CA LYS A 163 -0.45 -3.76 -7.89
C LYS A 163 0.67 -3.61 -8.91
N ILE A 164 1.67 -2.77 -8.58
CA ILE A 164 2.83 -2.55 -9.44
C ILE A 164 3.66 -3.84 -9.49
N ALA A 165 3.97 -4.32 -10.70
CA ALA A 165 4.90 -5.42 -10.91
C ALA A 165 6.33 -4.92 -11.08
N TYR A 166 6.53 -3.94 -11.97
CA TYR A 166 7.85 -3.37 -12.21
C TYR A 166 7.78 -2.02 -12.92
N MET A 167 8.87 -1.26 -12.79
CA MET A 167 9.19 -0.09 -13.60
C MET A 167 10.58 -0.28 -14.22
N THR A 168 10.77 0.14 -15.45
CA THR A 168 12.05 0.00 -16.19
C THR A 168 12.43 1.29 -16.90
N GLY A 169 13.59 1.29 -17.59
CA GLY A 169 14.09 2.48 -18.31
C GLY A 169 14.77 3.52 -17.43
N THR A 170 14.97 3.23 -16.13
CA THR A 170 15.56 4.15 -15.16
C THR A 170 17.04 3.89 -14.88
N ARG A 171 17.74 3.18 -15.79
CA ARG A 171 19.18 2.91 -15.65
C ARG A 171 20.00 4.18 -15.88
N ASP A 172 21.12 4.24 -15.19
CA ASP A 172 22.13 5.27 -15.42
C ASP A 172 22.60 5.24 -16.88
N CYS A 173 22.91 6.39 -17.43
CA CYS A 173 23.39 6.52 -18.80
C CYS A 173 24.38 7.68 -18.94
N THR A 174 25.14 7.65 -20.03
CA THR A 174 26.01 8.74 -20.45
C THR A 174 25.47 9.33 -21.74
N VAL A 175 25.44 10.64 -21.83
CA VAL A 175 24.99 11.40 -23.00
C VAL A 175 26.04 12.42 -23.43
N ALA A 176 26.12 12.68 -24.72
CA ALA A 176 27.05 13.66 -25.26
C ALA A 176 26.63 15.09 -24.88
N LEU A 177 27.61 15.95 -24.71
CA LEU A 177 27.39 17.38 -24.54
C LEU A 177 26.56 17.95 -25.70
N ASN A 178 25.56 18.80 -25.36
CA ASN A 178 24.60 19.40 -26.29
C ASN A 178 23.71 18.37 -27.03
N SER A 179 23.63 17.13 -26.59
CA SER A 179 22.71 16.14 -27.16
C SER A 179 21.26 16.43 -26.77
N ASN A 180 20.32 15.95 -27.60
CA ASN A 180 18.91 15.93 -27.21
C ASN A 180 18.67 14.72 -26.30
N PHE A 181 18.29 14.96 -25.06
CA PHE A 181 18.00 13.92 -24.07
C PHE A 181 16.64 14.15 -23.43
N ASP A 182 15.79 13.14 -23.48
CA ASP A 182 14.51 13.10 -22.78
C ASP A 182 14.57 12.09 -21.63
N ILE A 183 14.28 12.59 -20.41
CA ILE A 183 14.25 11.75 -19.20
C ILE A 183 13.23 10.61 -19.28
N TRP A 184 12.23 10.71 -20.14
CA TRP A 184 11.17 9.73 -20.29
C TRP A 184 11.48 8.60 -21.30
N THR A 185 12.52 8.77 -22.10
CA THR A 185 12.89 7.76 -23.11
C THR A 185 13.12 6.40 -22.47
N GLY A 186 12.34 5.39 -22.91
CA GLY A 186 12.39 4.01 -22.45
C GLY A 186 11.83 3.77 -21.04
N VAL A 187 11.26 4.79 -20.38
CA VAL A 187 10.65 4.64 -19.05
C VAL A 187 9.23 4.13 -19.19
N TYR A 188 8.95 2.97 -18.62
CA TYR A 188 7.60 2.42 -18.55
C TYR A 188 7.39 1.53 -17.32
N ALA A 189 6.11 1.31 -16.95
CA ALA A 189 5.74 0.46 -15.84
C ALA A 189 4.53 -0.42 -16.18
N LYS A 190 4.49 -1.60 -15.57
CA LYS A 190 3.37 -2.53 -15.69
C LYS A 190 2.93 -3.03 -14.32
N ASP A 191 1.63 -3.33 -14.23
CA ASP A 191 1.06 -3.98 -13.06
C ASP A 191 1.22 -5.52 -13.13
N VAL A 192 0.79 -6.21 -12.06
CA VAL A 192 0.87 -7.68 -11.98
C VAL A 192 -0.03 -8.40 -13.00
N ASN A 193 -0.98 -7.70 -13.60
CA ASN A 193 -1.86 -8.20 -14.65
C ASN A 193 -1.34 -7.85 -16.06
N ASN A 194 -0.11 -7.29 -16.15
CA ASN A 194 0.54 -6.84 -17.37
C ASN A 194 -0.13 -5.64 -18.06
N ASN A 195 -0.99 -4.89 -17.37
CA ASN A 195 -1.53 -3.64 -17.87
C ASN A 195 -0.45 -2.55 -17.84
N ASP A 196 -0.52 -1.63 -18.80
CA ASP A 196 0.36 -0.46 -18.86
C ASP A 196 -0.09 0.59 -17.84
N ILE A 197 0.81 0.93 -16.92
CA ILE A 197 0.63 1.94 -15.88
C ILE A 197 1.68 3.05 -15.97
N THR A 198 2.30 3.21 -17.13
CA THR A 198 3.36 4.20 -17.38
C THR A 198 2.89 5.64 -17.14
N SER A 199 1.64 5.96 -17.48
CA SER A 199 1.05 7.28 -17.28
C SER A 199 1.00 7.74 -15.81
N TYR A 200 1.21 6.83 -14.87
CA TYR A 200 1.21 7.12 -13.43
C TYR A 200 2.61 7.35 -12.86
N ILE A 201 3.65 7.24 -13.68
CA ILE A 201 4.99 7.61 -13.26
C ILE A 201 5.10 9.12 -13.19
N THR A 202 5.63 9.62 -12.09
CA THR A 202 6.03 11.02 -11.95
C THR A 202 7.55 11.11 -11.81
N ALA A 203 8.15 12.21 -12.22
CA ALA A 203 9.58 12.41 -12.09
C ALA A 203 9.92 13.80 -11.53
N THR A 204 11.04 13.86 -10.82
CA THR A 204 11.66 15.12 -10.38
C THR A 204 13.15 15.14 -10.77
N GLY A 205 13.66 16.31 -11.04
CA GLY A 205 15.00 16.52 -11.58
C GLY A 205 14.97 16.82 -13.08
N SER A 206 16.04 17.44 -13.55
CA SER A 206 16.24 17.78 -14.96
C SER A 206 17.70 17.51 -15.33
N VAL A 207 17.95 17.34 -16.62
CA VAL A 207 19.29 17.17 -17.19
C VAL A 207 19.57 18.36 -18.10
N ASP A 208 20.61 19.12 -17.76
CA ASP A 208 21.14 20.17 -18.63
C ASP A 208 22.28 19.58 -19.47
N THR A 209 21.99 19.24 -20.70
CA THR A 209 23.00 18.65 -21.61
C THR A 209 24.01 19.68 -22.11
N SER A 210 23.83 20.99 -21.90
CA SER A 210 24.79 22.03 -22.28
C SER A 210 25.96 22.14 -21.31
N THR A 211 25.85 21.52 -20.12
CA THR A 211 26.86 21.60 -19.07
C THR A 211 27.33 20.21 -18.70
N PRO A 212 28.65 19.90 -18.78
CA PRO A 212 29.19 18.62 -18.33
C PRO A 212 28.92 18.41 -16.83
N GLY A 213 28.52 17.18 -16.46
CA GLY A 213 28.22 16.87 -15.06
C GLY A 213 27.40 15.61 -14.89
N VAL A 214 27.07 15.29 -13.63
CA VAL A 214 26.20 14.17 -13.27
C VAL A 214 24.87 14.73 -12.74
N TYR A 215 23.80 14.45 -13.44
CA TYR A 215 22.45 14.89 -13.14
C TYR A 215 21.64 13.76 -12.55
N LYS A 216 20.83 14.05 -11.54
CA LYS A 216 19.99 13.07 -10.85
C LYS A 216 18.53 13.29 -11.20
N VAL A 217 17.90 12.25 -11.74
CA VAL A 217 16.44 12.19 -11.95
C VAL A 217 15.86 11.15 -11.01
N ILE A 218 14.74 11.46 -10.38
CA ILE A 218 14.04 10.57 -9.46
C ILE A 218 12.65 10.29 -10.04
N TYR A 219 12.33 9.02 -10.26
CA TYR A 219 11.02 8.55 -10.71
C TYR A 219 10.26 7.96 -9.55
N PHE A 220 8.96 8.21 -9.50
CA PHE A 220 8.05 7.73 -8.48
C PHE A 220 6.86 7.05 -9.14
N LEU A 221 6.46 5.93 -8.56
CA LEU A 221 5.25 5.21 -8.94
C LEU A 221 4.64 4.59 -7.69
N ASN A 222 3.38 4.93 -7.41
CA ASN A 222 2.67 4.46 -6.22
C ASN A 222 1.47 3.62 -6.64
N ASP A 223 1.20 2.55 -5.89
CA ASP A 223 -0.03 1.76 -6.04
C ASP A 223 -0.97 1.92 -4.84
N SER A 224 -2.20 1.43 -4.99
CA SER A 224 -3.21 1.44 -3.93
C SER A 224 -2.91 0.49 -2.76
N PHE A 225 -1.89 -0.34 -2.87
CA PHE A 225 -1.44 -1.26 -1.80
C PHE A 225 -0.33 -0.65 -0.93
N GLY A 226 0.00 0.62 -1.13
CA GLY A 226 1.06 1.32 -0.40
C GLY A 226 2.46 1.00 -0.90
N THR A 227 2.60 0.33 -2.04
CA THR A 227 3.89 0.16 -2.70
C THR A 227 4.29 1.50 -3.31
N ASN A 228 5.44 2.00 -2.91
CA ASN A 228 6.05 3.19 -3.46
C ASN A 228 7.37 2.79 -4.13
N LEU A 229 7.37 2.68 -5.44
CA LEU A 229 8.59 2.46 -6.20
C LEU A 229 9.27 3.81 -6.44
N LYS A 230 10.52 3.87 -6.07
CA LYS A 230 11.37 5.05 -6.22
C LYS A 230 12.69 4.64 -6.86
N TYR A 231 12.95 5.15 -8.05
CA TYR A 231 14.16 4.85 -8.79
C TYR A 231 14.97 6.11 -9.01
N TYR A 232 16.28 5.97 -8.92
CA TYR A 232 17.24 7.01 -9.18
C TYR A 232 17.94 6.70 -10.50
N ARG A 233 18.00 7.70 -11.40
CA ARG A 233 18.77 7.64 -12.62
C ARG A 233 19.81 8.74 -12.59
N TYR A 234 21.08 8.37 -12.73
CA TYR A 234 22.15 9.33 -12.89
C TYR A 234 22.49 9.42 -14.37
N VAL A 235 22.47 10.63 -14.90
CA VAL A 235 22.80 10.94 -16.29
C VAL A 235 24.09 11.72 -16.29
N THR A 236 25.15 11.14 -16.87
CA THR A 236 26.44 11.79 -17.02
C THR A 236 26.52 12.49 -18.37
N VAL A 237 26.67 13.81 -18.35
CA VAL A 237 26.89 14.62 -19.56
C VAL A 237 28.39 14.85 -19.70
N THR A 238 28.94 14.46 -20.85
CA THR A 238 30.39 14.57 -21.13
C THR A 238 30.64 14.87 -22.61
N ASP A 239 31.76 15.51 -22.91
CA ASP A 239 32.23 15.80 -24.26
C ASP A 239 32.94 14.59 -24.94
N GLU A 240 33.29 13.57 -24.17
CA GLU A 240 33.98 12.36 -24.66
C GLU A 240 33.04 11.20 -25.02
N ALA A 241 31.70 11.38 -24.99
CA ALA A 241 30.77 10.27 -24.96
C ALA A 241 30.38 9.70 -26.34
N GLU A 242 30.61 8.41 -26.51
CA GLU A 242 29.64 7.56 -27.18
C GLU A 242 28.39 7.49 -26.27
N SER A 243 27.26 8.05 -26.74
CA SER A 243 25.99 8.05 -25.99
C SER A 243 25.57 6.61 -25.64
N THR A 244 25.48 6.28 -24.35
CA THR A 244 25.00 4.97 -23.87
C THR A 244 23.49 5.00 -23.56
N VAL A 245 22.73 5.86 -24.23
CA VAL A 245 21.27 5.81 -24.14
C VAL A 245 20.81 4.43 -24.59
N PRO A 246 20.13 3.65 -23.75
CA PRO A 246 19.63 2.34 -24.14
C PRO A 246 18.74 2.50 -25.38
N ALA A 247 19.05 1.79 -26.47
CA ALA A 247 18.17 1.70 -27.62
C ALA A 247 16.76 1.32 -27.15
N GLU A 248 15.74 1.90 -27.75
CA GLU A 248 14.36 1.50 -27.51
C GLU A 248 14.27 -0.03 -27.59
N THR A 249 14.04 -0.67 -26.45
CA THR A 249 13.66 -2.08 -26.47
C THR A 249 12.21 -2.10 -26.94
N THR A 250 12.03 -2.19 -28.24
CA THR A 250 10.77 -2.65 -28.80
C THR A 250 10.39 -3.91 -28.05
N ALA A 251 9.17 -3.98 -27.56
CA ALA A 251 8.64 -5.16 -26.90
C ALA A 251 9.05 -6.41 -27.70
N PRO A 252 9.44 -7.51 -27.04
CA PRO A 252 9.85 -8.70 -27.78
C PRO A 252 8.70 -9.09 -28.68
N ALA A 253 8.92 -8.94 -29.99
CA ALA A 253 8.07 -9.55 -30.99
C ALA A 253 8.03 -11.03 -30.65
N THR A 254 6.83 -11.56 -30.48
CA THR A 254 6.58 -12.98 -30.32
C THR A 254 7.45 -13.72 -31.35
N ALA A 255 8.45 -14.44 -30.88
CA ALA A 255 9.29 -15.27 -31.73
C ALA A 255 8.38 -16.30 -32.37
N ALA A 256 8.05 -16.10 -33.63
CA ALA A 256 7.52 -17.16 -34.47
C ALA A 256 8.53 -18.27 -34.44
N ALA A 257 8.11 -19.44 -33.95
CA ALA A 257 8.91 -20.65 -33.95
C ALA A 257 9.31 -20.96 -35.39
N THR A 258 10.57 -20.73 -35.71
CA THR A 258 11.15 -21.18 -36.96
C THR A 258 11.36 -22.71 -36.84
N GLN A 259 10.51 -23.45 -37.51
CA GLN A 259 10.60 -24.90 -37.68
C GLN A 259 11.90 -25.21 -38.42
N PRO A 260 12.76 -26.12 -37.93
CA PRO A 260 13.94 -26.55 -38.68
C PRO A 260 13.51 -27.31 -39.95
N ALA A 261 14.13 -26.98 -41.05
CA ALA A 261 13.95 -27.66 -42.32
C ALA A 261 14.23 -29.18 -42.19
N GLN A 262 13.22 -29.98 -42.53
CA GLN A 262 13.38 -31.41 -42.73
C GLN A 262 14.16 -31.65 -44.03
N THR A 263 15.30 -32.32 -43.89
CA THR A 263 15.95 -32.97 -45.01
C THR A 263 15.27 -34.30 -45.28
N ASP A 264 14.74 -34.45 -46.50
CA ASP A 264 14.20 -35.67 -47.09
C ASP A 264 15.22 -36.79 -47.02
N THR A 265 14.84 -37.94 -46.48
CA THR A 265 15.37 -39.26 -46.90
C THR A 265 14.23 -40.29 -46.88
N THR A 266 14.05 -40.88 -48.04
CA THR A 266 13.03 -41.80 -48.48
C THR A 266 13.07 -43.19 -47.81
N THR A 267 11.89 -43.71 -47.44
CA THR A 267 11.31 -45.07 -47.65
C THR A 267 11.92 -46.30 -46.94
N PRO A 268 11.15 -47.42 -46.66
CA PRO A 268 9.72 -47.68 -46.77
C PRO A 268 9.05 -48.32 -45.51
N ALA A 269 7.73 -48.44 -45.56
CA ALA A 269 6.87 -49.13 -44.59
C ALA A 269 7.04 -50.69 -44.63
N PRO A 270 6.59 -51.37 -43.57
CA PRO A 270 5.51 -52.33 -43.81
C PRO A 270 4.35 -52.25 -42.79
N THR A 271 3.19 -52.52 -43.37
CA THR A 271 1.92 -52.96 -42.86
C THR A 271 1.93 -53.94 -41.68
N ASN A 272 1.08 -53.77 -40.67
CA ASN A 272 -0.03 -54.72 -40.43
C ASN A 272 -0.88 -54.39 -39.18
N SER A 273 -2.19 -54.35 -39.43
CA SER A 273 -3.29 -54.98 -38.66
C SER A 273 -3.67 -54.51 -37.27
N GLN A 274 -4.86 -53.96 -37.23
CA GLN A 274 -5.80 -53.93 -36.10
C GLN A 274 -6.15 -55.36 -35.57
N PRO A 275 -6.84 -55.53 -34.41
CA PRO A 275 -8.21 -55.03 -34.23
C PRO A 275 -8.62 -54.54 -32.83
N VAL A 276 -9.62 -53.70 -32.90
CA VAL A 276 -10.74 -53.37 -32.05
C VAL A 276 -11.10 -54.33 -30.91
N THR A 277 -11.39 -53.84 -29.71
CA THR A 277 -12.58 -54.18 -28.97
C THR A 277 -13.01 -53.04 -28.04
N ALA A 278 -14.23 -52.61 -28.25
CA ALA A 278 -15.07 -51.82 -27.38
C ALA A 278 -15.73 -52.73 -26.34
N VAL A 279 -15.86 -52.29 -25.10
CA VAL A 279 -16.90 -52.76 -24.20
C VAL A 279 -17.49 -51.59 -23.46
N THR A 280 -18.77 -51.44 -23.69
CA THR A 280 -19.77 -50.60 -23.05
C THR A 280 -20.26 -51.21 -21.74
N GLU A 281 -20.99 -50.40 -20.99
CA GLU A 281 -21.97 -50.69 -19.93
C GLU A 281 -21.44 -50.50 -18.49
N ALA A 282 -22.24 -50.03 -17.51
CA ALA A 282 -23.58 -49.46 -17.47
C ALA A 282 -23.79 -48.93 -16.05
N SER A 283 -24.68 -48.01 -15.94
CA SER A 283 -25.35 -47.48 -14.75
C SER A 283 -25.79 -48.52 -13.73
N THR A 284 -25.73 -48.21 -12.43
CA THR A 284 -26.86 -48.47 -11.55
C THR A 284 -26.90 -47.50 -10.36
N SER A 285 -28.01 -46.84 -10.26
CA SER A 285 -28.55 -46.17 -9.10
C SER A 285 -29.00 -47.16 -8.05
N SER A 286 -28.79 -46.85 -6.77
CA SER A 286 -29.72 -47.38 -5.75
C SER A 286 -29.89 -46.38 -4.61
N ASN A 287 -31.09 -45.94 -4.58
CA ASN A 287 -31.82 -45.28 -3.50
C ASN A 287 -31.93 -46.17 -2.28
N SER A 288 -31.76 -45.67 -1.06
CA SER A 288 -32.45 -46.25 0.09
C SER A 288 -32.68 -45.16 1.16
N THR A 289 -33.94 -44.93 1.33
CA THR A 289 -34.65 -44.29 2.44
C THR A 289 -34.47 -45.04 3.76
N ASN A 290 -34.38 -44.41 4.91
CA ASN A 290 -35.46 -44.31 5.89
C ASN A 290 -35.01 -43.87 7.30
N ASN A 291 -35.86 -43.03 7.87
CA ASN A 291 -36.37 -42.95 9.25
C ASN A 291 -35.36 -42.70 10.38
N GLY A 292 -35.48 -41.66 11.14
CA GLY A 292 -36.67 -41.19 11.90
C GLY A 292 -36.34 -41.24 13.37
N SER A 293 -36.45 -40.16 14.07
CA SER A 293 -37.08 -40.08 15.37
C SER A 293 -36.81 -38.76 16.07
N ASP A 294 -37.91 -38.15 16.39
CA ASP A 294 -38.12 -37.00 17.25
C ASP A 294 -37.41 -37.12 18.61
N ASN A 295 -36.91 -35.99 19.12
CA ASN A 295 -37.21 -35.68 20.51
C ASN A 295 -37.22 -34.18 20.78
N LYS A 296 -38.40 -33.67 21.02
CA LYS A 296 -38.69 -32.38 21.63
C LYS A 296 -38.27 -32.42 23.09
N SER A 297 -37.63 -31.41 23.57
CA SER A 297 -37.78 -30.96 24.96
C SER A 297 -37.74 -29.41 24.99
N GLN A 298 -38.92 -28.89 25.19
CA GLN A 298 -39.16 -27.52 25.65
C GLN A 298 -38.80 -27.41 27.13
N ILE A 299 -38.12 -26.38 27.55
CA ILE A 299 -38.27 -25.84 28.91
C ILE A 299 -38.41 -24.32 28.82
N LYS A 300 -39.46 -23.86 29.42
CA LYS A 300 -40.07 -22.52 29.53
C LYS A 300 -39.31 -21.64 30.53
N PRO A 301 -39.40 -20.32 30.47
CA PRO A 301 -38.71 -19.42 31.41
C PRO A 301 -39.45 -19.28 32.72
N THR A 302 -38.75 -19.14 33.82
CA THR A 302 -39.31 -18.66 35.10
C THR A 302 -38.78 -17.25 35.39
N ASN A 303 -39.75 -16.32 35.44
CA ASN A 303 -39.63 -15.07 36.15
C ASN A 303 -39.46 -15.35 37.66
N ASN A 304 -38.60 -14.61 38.33
CA ASN A 304 -38.81 -14.29 39.73
C ASN A 304 -38.42 -12.84 40.04
N THR A 305 -39.43 -12.12 40.41
CA THR A 305 -39.40 -10.81 41.05
C THR A 305 -39.21 -10.98 42.55
N GLY A 306 -38.48 -10.06 43.18
CA GLY A 306 -38.75 -9.78 44.61
C GLY A 306 -37.52 -9.65 45.51
N GLN A 307 -37.27 -8.51 45.88
CA GLN A 307 -36.84 -7.70 47.02
C GLN A 307 -35.54 -6.96 46.82
#